data_ebda592f86beba6c359b9776ae416e8d
#
_entry.id   ebda592f86beba6c359b9776ae416e8d
#
_cell.length_a   1.000
_cell.length_b   1.000
_cell.length_c   1.000
_cell.angle_alpha   90.00
_cell.angle_beta   90.00
_cell.angle_gamma   90.00
#
_symmetry.space_group_name_H-M   'P 1'
#
loop_
_entity.id
_entity.type
_entity.pdbx_description
1 polymer ?
#
loop_
_entity_poly.entity_id
_entity_poly.type
_entity_poly.pdbx_seq_one_letter_code
_entity_poly.pdbx_strand_id
1 'polypeptide(L)'
;MKIARLDGSTIAEIADHKSLFPNTSFPKSGPDADWLAANSCAEVVVFLAYDSATQKNEGVDPYLLDGKVYTRRVTDMTSDERAAVVTAANAATATRNRTERTRRLATCDWVVTKALESGGSVPSDWATYRTALRNIT
;
A
#
# COMPACT_ATOMS: atom_id res chain seq x y z
N MET A 1 5.86 -3.55 -21.04
CA MET A 1 5.46 -4.86 -20.44
C MET A 1 6.72 -5.64 -20.13
N LYS A 2 6.85 -6.17 -18.89
CA LYS A 2 7.96 -7.07 -18.56
C LYS A 2 7.68 -8.48 -19.05
N ILE A 3 8.69 -9.11 -19.64
CA ILE A 3 8.65 -10.50 -20.06
C ILE A 3 9.90 -11.21 -19.58
N ALA A 4 9.85 -12.53 -19.52
CA ALA A 4 10.97 -13.39 -19.20
C ALA A 4 11.37 -14.19 -20.45
N ARG A 5 12.65 -14.26 -20.74
CA ARG A 5 13.21 -15.20 -21.71
C ARG A 5 13.46 -16.52 -20.99
N LEU A 6 13.05 -17.61 -21.61
CA LEU A 6 13.18 -18.96 -21.08
C LEU A 6 14.23 -19.76 -21.82
N ASP A 7 14.97 -20.58 -21.11
CA ASP A 7 15.80 -21.67 -21.63
C ASP A 7 15.19 -22.99 -21.11
N GLY A 8 14.37 -23.60 -21.95
CA GLY A 8 13.48 -24.68 -21.52
C GLY A 8 12.50 -24.24 -20.45
N SER A 9 12.60 -24.78 -19.23
CA SER A 9 11.81 -24.39 -18.06
C SER A 9 12.53 -23.42 -17.13
N THR A 10 13.75 -23.00 -17.49
CA THR A 10 14.56 -22.09 -16.66
C THR A 10 14.36 -20.65 -17.11
N ILE A 11 14.29 -19.71 -16.15
CA ILE A 11 14.22 -18.29 -16.43
C ILE A 11 15.64 -17.77 -16.67
N ALA A 12 15.96 -17.41 -17.91
CA ALA A 12 17.27 -16.90 -18.27
C ALA A 12 17.42 -15.40 -17.99
N GLU A 13 16.40 -14.61 -18.28
CA GLU A 13 16.44 -13.16 -18.15
C GLU A 13 15.03 -12.59 -18.00
N ILE A 14 14.89 -11.51 -17.19
CA ILE A 14 13.64 -10.74 -17.07
C ILE A 14 13.93 -9.28 -17.40
N ALA A 15 13.30 -8.76 -18.44
CA ALA A 15 13.41 -7.35 -18.80
C ALA A 15 12.15 -6.84 -19.52
N ASP A 16 12.16 -5.56 -19.91
CA ASP A 16 11.11 -5.03 -20.79
C ASP A 16 11.22 -5.64 -22.19
N HIS A 17 10.08 -5.99 -22.79
CA HIS A 17 10.03 -6.62 -24.11
C HIS A 17 10.79 -5.83 -25.20
N LYS A 18 10.79 -4.49 -25.11
CA LYS A 18 11.54 -3.65 -26.06
C LYS A 18 13.04 -3.70 -25.83
N SER A 19 13.48 -3.96 -24.61
CA SER A 19 14.91 -4.15 -24.30
C SER A 19 15.41 -5.50 -24.78
N LEU A 20 14.62 -6.55 -24.63
CA LEU A 20 14.97 -7.91 -25.10
C LEU A 20 14.89 -8.03 -26.62
N PHE A 21 13.99 -7.29 -27.26
CA PHE A 21 13.72 -7.36 -28.70
C PHE A 21 13.68 -5.95 -29.32
N PRO A 22 14.79 -5.21 -29.35
CA PRO A 22 14.82 -3.81 -29.77
C PRO A 22 14.44 -3.60 -31.25
N ASN A 23 14.61 -4.63 -32.11
CA ASN A 23 14.32 -4.57 -33.52
C ASN A 23 12.92 -5.10 -33.88
N THR A 24 12.08 -5.40 -32.91
CA THR A 24 10.73 -5.93 -33.13
C THR A 24 9.70 -4.85 -32.81
N SER A 25 8.77 -4.63 -33.76
CA SER A 25 7.64 -3.73 -33.52
C SER A 25 6.50 -4.49 -32.84
N PHE A 26 6.05 -3.96 -31.71
CA PHE A 26 4.96 -4.51 -30.93
C PHE A 26 3.76 -3.56 -30.88
N PRO A 27 2.54 -4.09 -30.74
CA PRO A 27 1.38 -3.29 -30.36
C PRO A 27 1.63 -2.54 -29.03
N LYS A 28 0.82 -1.52 -28.75
CA LYS A 28 0.92 -0.76 -27.50
C LYS A 28 0.73 -1.63 -26.24
N SER A 29 -0.02 -2.72 -26.37
CA SER A 29 -0.23 -3.73 -25.31
C SER A 29 1.00 -4.60 -25.03
N GLY A 30 1.96 -4.63 -25.96
CA GLY A 30 3.11 -5.56 -25.94
C GLY A 30 2.84 -6.83 -26.76
N PRO A 31 3.75 -7.83 -26.69
CA PRO A 31 3.58 -9.14 -27.34
C PRO A 31 2.36 -9.88 -26.77
N ASP A 32 1.68 -10.62 -27.60
CA ASP A 32 0.61 -11.55 -27.21
C ASP A 32 1.16 -12.92 -26.76
N ALA A 33 0.27 -13.78 -26.29
CA ALA A 33 0.63 -15.09 -25.77
C ALA A 33 1.26 -16.02 -26.82
N ASP A 34 0.75 -15.95 -28.06
CA ASP A 34 1.24 -16.80 -29.15
C ASP A 34 2.66 -16.39 -29.54
N TRP A 35 2.92 -15.09 -29.63
CA TRP A 35 4.25 -14.58 -29.90
C TRP A 35 5.23 -14.94 -28.78
N LEU A 36 4.82 -14.80 -27.51
CA LEU A 36 5.64 -15.17 -26.34
C LEU A 36 6.03 -16.65 -26.41
N ALA A 37 5.08 -17.54 -26.66
CA ALA A 37 5.32 -18.97 -26.78
C ALA A 37 6.27 -19.29 -27.93
N ALA A 38 6.07 -18.71 -29.13
CA ALA A 38 6.91 -18.90 -30.30
C ALA A 38 8.36 -18.41 -30.11
N ASN A 39 8.61 -17.49 -29.20
CA ASN A 39 9.92 -16.89 -28.92
C ASN A 39 10.56 -17.34 -27.61
N SER A 40 10.08 -18.45 -27.02
CA SER A 40 10.56 -18.97 -25.72
C SER A 40 10.53 -17.92 -24.66
N CYS A 41 9.44 -17.16 -24.58
CA CYS A 41 9.21 -16.11 -23.61
C CYS A 41 7.94 -16.36 -22.80
N ALA A 42 7.87 -15.76 -21.63
CA ALA A 42 6.69 -15.78 -20.76
C ALA A 42 6.35 -14.38 -20.25
N GLU A 43 5.07 -14.12 -20.03
CA GLU A 43 4.61 -12.91 -19.35
C GLU A 43 5.11 -12.90 -17.90
N VAL A 44 5.62 -11.77 -17.44
CA VAL A 44 5.98 -11.57 -16.02
C VAL A 44 4.80 -10.94 -15.29
N VAL A 45 4.23 -11.68 -14.36
CA VAL A 45 3.15 -11.20 -13.48
C VAL A 45 3.76 -10.38 -12.34
N VAL A 46 3.58 -9.07 -12.41
CA VAL A 46 4.14 -8.13 -11.42
C VAL A 46 3.18 -7.80 -10.28
N PHE A 47 1.91 -8.14 -10.43
CA PHE A 47 0.87 -7.88 -9.43
C PHE A 47 0.00 -9.12 -9.23
N LEU A 48 -0.22 -9.48 -7.98
CA LEU A 48 -1.19 -10.49 -7.55
C LEU A 48 -2.19 -9.82 -6.62
N ALA A 49 -3.46 -9.95 -6.93
CA ALA A 49 -4.52 -9.48 -6.04
C ALA A 49 -4.51 -10.30 -4.75
N TYR A 50 -4.65 -9.63 -3.61
CA TYR A 50 -4.69 -10.27 -2.30
C TYR A 50 -5.53 -9.46 -1.33
N ASP A 51 -6.06 -10.11 -0.31
CA ASP A 51 -6.72 -9.45 0.81
C ASP A 51 -5.69 -9.05 1.86
N SER A 52 -5.41 -7.76 1.98
CA SER A 52 -4.42 -7.23 2.93
C SER A 52 -4.79 -7.43 4.41
N ALA A 53 -6.03 -7.84 4.73
CA ALA A 53 -6.44 -8.15 6.09
C ALA A 53 -6.06 -9.58 6.52
N THR A 54 -5.93 -10.48 5.56
CA THR A 54 -5.71 -11.93 5.80
C THR A 54 -4.51 -12.49 5.09
N GLN A 55 -4.00 -11.80 4.06
CA GLN A 55 -2.95 -12.27 3.18
C GLN A 55 -1.80 -11.28 3.08
N LYS A 56 -0.61 -11.78 2.80
CA LYS A 56 0.59 -11.01 2.47
C LYS A 56 1.06 -11.34 1.06
N ASN A 57 1.59 -10.32 0.39
CA ASN A 57 2.15 -10.42 -0.95
C ASN A 57 3.65 -10.14 -0.87
N GLU A 58 4.44 -11.19 -0.92
CA GLU A 58 5.89 -11.13 -0.74
C GLU A 58 6.63 -11.26 -2.06
N GLY A 59 7.78 -10.57 -2.18
CA GLY A 59 8.73 -10.81 -3.25
C GLY A 59 9.39 -12.18 -3.07
N VAL A 60 9.48 -12.92 -4.15
CA VAL A 60 10.14 -14.24 -4.17
C VAL A 60 11.07 -14.32 -5.39
N ASP A 61 12.00 -15.26 -5.37
CA ASP A 61 12.77 -15.57 -6.55
C ASP A 61 11.82 -15.94 -7.71
N PRO A 62 12.09 -15.43 -8.91
CA PRO A 62 11.23 -15.67 -10.07
C PRO A 62 11.02 -17.17 -10.32
N TYR A 63 9.77 -17.57 -10.50
CA TYR A 63 9.41 -18.95 -10.82
C TYR A 63 8.39 -19.02 -11.95
N LEU A 64 8.46 -20.09 -12.74
CA LEU A 64 7.55 -20.37 -13.84
C LEU A 64 6.38 -21.23 -13.33
N LEU A 65 5.15 -20.80 -13.60
CA LEU A 65 3.92 -21.53 -13.30
C LEU A 65 2.88 -21.24 -14.38
N ASP A 66 2.30 -22.28 -14.96
CA ASP A 66 1.26 -22.20 -15.99
C ASP A 66 1.61 -21.24 -17.15
N GLY A 67 2.87 -21.31 -17.62
CA GLY A 67 3.36 -20.50 -18.73
C GLY A 67 3.60 -19.03 -18.42
N LYS A 68 3.53 -18.63 -17.13
CA LYS A 68 3.81 -17.28 -16.67
C LYS A 68 4.91 -17.28 -15.62
N VAL A 69 5.66 -16.17 -15.56
CA VAL A 69 6.71 -15.98 -14.55
C VAL A 69 6.17 -15.08 -13.45
N TYR A 70 6.27 -15.54 -12.23
CA TYR A 70 5.87 -14.82 -11.03
C TYR A 70 7.09 -14.38 -10.24
N THR A 71 7.10 -13.13 -9.80
CA THR A 71 8.13 -12.54 -8.93
C THR A 71 7.59 -12.25 -7.54
N ARG A 72 6.33 -12.62 -7.30
CA ARG A 72 5.62 -12.43 -6.03
C ARG A 72 4.77 -13.66 -5.73
N ARG A 73 4.52 -13.87 -4.46
CA ARG A 73 3.64 -14.93 -3.96
C ARG A 73 2.68 -14.34 -2.94
N VAL A 74 1.42 -14.74 -3.02
CA VAL A 74 0.41 -14.45 -2.00
C VAL A 74 0.31 -15.67 -1.08
N THR A 75 0.42 -15.41 0.22
CA THR A 75 0.27 -16.42 1.27
C THR A 75 -0.64 -15.90 2.36
N ASP A 76 -1.35 -16.78 3.04
CA ASP A 76 -2.17 -16.41 4.19
C ASP A 76 -1.28 -15.99 5.36
N MET A 77 -1.68 -14.94 6.06
CA MET A 77 -1.03 -14.50 7.28
C MET A 77 -1.35 -15.45 8.44
N THR A 78 -0.39 -15.69 9.29
CA THR A 78 -0.61 -16.32 10.59
C THR A 78 -1.50 -15.46 11.49
N SER A 79 -2.01 -16.03 12.59
CA SER A 79 -2.77 -15.28 13.59
C SER A 79 -1.98 -14.08 14.15
N ASP A 80 -0.69 -14.28 14.40
CA ASP A 80 0.18 -13.26 14.99
C ASP A 80 0.47 -12.13 14.00
N GLU A 81 0.70 -12.46 12.73
CA GLU A 81 0.87 -11.46 11.67
C GLU A 81 -0.39 -10.62 11.50
N ARG A 82 -1.58 -11.23 11.51
CA ARG A 82 -2.86 -10.49 11.47
C ARG A 82 -3.04 -9.59 12.68
N ALA A 83 -2.74 -10.08 13.87
CA ALA A 83 -2.78 -9.27 15.09
C ALA A 83 -1.83 -8.08 15.03
N ALA A 84 -0.63 -8.26 14.48
CA ALA A 84 0.34 -7.19 14.29
C ALA A 84 -0.16 -6.12 13.31
N VAL A 85 -0.79 -6.51 12.20
CA VAL A 85 -1.41 -5.59 11.23
C VAL A 85 -2.52 -4.75 11.89
N VAL A 86 -3.41 -5.39 12.66
CA VAL A 86 -4.48 -4.69 13.40
C VAL A 86 -3.90 -3.71 14.42
N THR A 87 -2.90 -4.13 15.17
CA THR A 87 -2.22 -3.28 16.17
C THR A 87 -1.58 -2.06 15.50
N ALA A 88 -0.87 -2.24 14.39
CA ALA A 88 -0.26 -1.15 13.64
C ALA A 88 -1.32 -0.17 13.07
N ALA A 89 -2.43 -0.68 12.54
CA ALA A 89 -3.54 0.13 12.03
C ALA A 89 -4.20 0.96 13.15
N ASN A 90 -4.40 0.37 14.32
CA ASN A 90 -4.95 1.06 15.50
C ASN A 90 -3.98 2.16 15.99
N ALA A 91 -2.68 1.88 16.06
CA ALA A 91 -1.66 2.86 16.43
C ALA A 91 -1.61 4.05 15.45
N ALA A 92 -1.66 3.78 14.15
CA ALA A 92 -1.71 4.83 13.12
C ALA A 92 -2.98 5.68 13.25
N THR A 93 -4.13 5.06 13.51
CA THR A 93 -5.40 5.76 13.74
C THR A 93 -5.34 6.62 14.99
N ALA A 94 -4.82 6.11 16.11
CA ALA A 94 -4.63 6.88 17.34
C ALA A 94 -3.71 8.10 17.13
N THR A 95 -2.61 7.92 16.38
CA THR A 95 -1.71 9.03 16.05
C THR A 95 -2.41 10.11 15.22
N ARG A 96 -3.17 9.73 14.20
CA ARG A 96 -3.96 10.66 13.39
C ARG A 96 -4.99 11.43 14.23
N ASN A 97 -5.70 10.72 15.12
CA ASN A 97 -6.69 11.34 16.00
C ASN A 97 -6.05 12.34 16.97
N ARG A 98 -4.88 12.01 17.54
CA ARG A 98 -4.12 12.93 18.40
C ARG A 98 -3.65 14.19 17.65
N THR A 99 -3.18 14.04 16.42
CA THR A 99 -2.78 15.17 15.57
C THR A 99 -3.97 16.08 15.28
N GLU A 100 -5.10 15.51 14.88
CA GLU A 100 -6.31 16.28 14.62
C GLU A 100 -6.87 16.94 15.87
N ARG A 101 -6.86 16.25 17.03
CA ARG A 101 -7.20 16.83 18.32
C ARG A 101 -6.34 18.07 18.64
N THR A 102 -5.03 17.95 18.48
CA THR A 102 -4.10 19.05 18.77
C THR A 102 -4.37 20.24 17.85
N ARG A 103 -4.60 19.99 16.56
CA ARG A 103 -4.97 21.01 15.60
C ARG A 103 -6.27 21.73 16.01
N ARG A 104 -7.31 20.98 16.40
CA ARG A 104 -8.60 21.55 16.82
C ARG A 104 -8.49 22.34 18.13
N LEU A 105 -7.70 21.87 19.08
CA LEU A 105 -7.45 22.63 20.32
C LEU A 105 -6.76 23.96 20.00
N ALA A 106 -5.73 23.96 19.16
CA ALA A 106 -5.03 25.18 18.77
C ALA A 106 -5.96 26.21 18.09
N THR A 107 -6.89 25.74 17.23
CA THR A 107 -7.85 26.67 16.58
C THR A 107 -8.84 27.33 17.53
N CYS A 108 -9.02 26.82 18.75
CA CYS A 108 -9.92 27.38 19.75
C CYS A 108 -9.22 27.94 21.00
N ASP A 109 -7.88 28.03 21.00
CA ASP A 109 -7.11 28.58 22.14
C ASP A 109 -7.38 30.09 22.33
N TRP A 110 -7.67 30.81 21.26
CA TRP A 110 -8.05 32.23 21.34
C TRP A 110 -9.25 32.51 22.24
N VAL A 111 -10.21 31.56 22.38
CA VAL A 111 -11.38 31.67 23.24
C VAL A 111 -10.95 31.77 24.71
N VAL A 112 -9.95 30.97 25.09
CA VAL A 112 -9.41 31.00 26.46
C VAL A 112 -8.63 32.29 26.69
N THR A 113 -7.79 32.68 25.76
CA THR A 113 -7.02 33.95 25.85
C THR A 113 -7.96 35.13 25.97
N LYS A 114 -9.00 35.23 25.15
CA LYS A 114 -10.01 36.29 25.21
C LYS A 114 -10.73 36.33 26.54
N ALA A 115 -11.12 35.18 27.10
CA ALA A 115 -11.80 35.11 28.40
C ALA A 115 -10.88 35.63 29.50
N LEU A 116 -9.59 35.26 29.50
CA LEU A 116 -8.60 35.73 30.46
C LEU A 116 -8.37 37.26 30.37
N GLU A 117 -8.19 37.79 29.16
CA GLU A 117 -7.97 39.20 28.90
C GLU A 117 -9.17 40.08 29.33
N SER A 118 -10.40 39.58 29.17
CA SER A 118 -11.62 40.29 29.55
C SER A 118 -12.02 40.11 31.01
N GLY A 119 -11.27 39.33 31.80
CA GLY A 119 -11.60 39.01 33.19
C GLY A 119 -12.85 38.13 33.34
N GLY A 120 -13.29 37.49 32.25
CA GLY A 120 -14.46 36.63 32.19
C GLY A 120 -14.12 35.15 32.25
N SER A 121 -15.15 34.31 32.10
CA SER A 121 -15.02 32.85 32.00
C SER A 121 -15.15 32.37 30.55
N VAL A 122 -14.54 31.22 30.26
CA VAL A 122 -14.74 30.56 28.97
C VAL A 122 -16.21 30.16 28.84
N PRO A 123 -16.90 30.48 27.72
CA PRO A 123 -18.28 30.05 27.49
C PRO A 123 -18.44 28.52 27.61
N SER A 124 -19.55 28.11 28.24
CA SER A 124 -19.81 26.70 28.59
C SER A 124 -19.66 25.72 27.40
N ASP A 125 -20.16 26.12 26.23
CA ASP A 125 -20.13 25.29 25.05
C ASP A 125 -18.69 25.04 24.56
N TRP A 126 -17.84 26.07 24.61
CA TRP A 126 -16.42 25.94 24.32
C TRP A 126 -15.67 25.12 25.37
N ALA A 127 -16.02 25.28 26.66
CA ALA A 127 -15.43 24.47 27.72
C ALA A 127 -15.77 22.98 27.52
N THR A 128 -17.03 22.68 27.21
CA THR A 128 -17.51 21.31 26.92
C THR A 128 -16.81 20.73 25.69
N TYR A 129 -16.76 21.48 24.59
CA TYR A 129 -16.08 21.05 23.37
C TYR A 129 -14.60 20.75 23.60
N ARG A 130 -13.89 21.65 24.29
CA ARG A 130 -12.45 21.46 24.58
C ARG A 130 -12.21 20.27 25.51
N THR A 131 -13.10 20.04 26.46
CA THR A 131 -13.05 18.86 27.34
C THR A 131 -13.25 17.57 26.53
N ALA A 132 -14.24 17.54 25.66
CA ALA A 132 -14.46 16.39 24.77
C ALA A 132 -13.24 16.09 23.89
N LEU A 133 -12.60 17.13 23.31
CA LEU A 133 -11.37 16.95 22.54
C LEU A 133 -10.22 16.37 23.37
N ARG A 134 -10.02 16.82 24.60
CA ARG A 134 -8.96 16.32 25.49
C ARG A 134 -9.14 14.86 25.86
N ASN A 135 -10.37 14.39 25.90
CA ASN A 135 -10.72 13.00 26.23
C ASN A 135 -10.53 12.02 25.05
N ILE A 136 -10.22 12.52 23.85
CA ILE A 136 -9.85 11.66 22.71
C ILE A 136 -8.44 11.12 22.96
N THR A 137 -8.31 9.81 23.12
CA THR A 137 -7.05 9.10 23.39
C THR A 137 -6.42 8.53 22.12
#